data_a87340924ef66f27bd7d14c805d41b56
#
_entry.id   a87340924ef66f27bd7d14c805d41b56
#
_cell.length_a   1.000
_cell.length_b   1.000
_cell.length_c   1.000
_cell.angle_alpha   90.00
_cell.angle_beta   90.00
_cell.angle_gamma   90.00
#
_symmetry.space_group_name_H-M   'P 1'
#
loop_
_entity.id
_entity.type
_entity.pdbx_description
1 polymer ?
#
loop_
_entity_poly.entity_id
_entity_poly.type
_entity_poly.pdbx_seq_one_letter_code
_entity_poly.pdbx_strand_id
1 'polypeptide(L)'
;MVPVLLYACGSHAEAQTGYTWDQIKAKFETDNPTLKADQSNVDEMKAEEITAYLRPNPQFTLSQDGTQIAPHNNVWQPLRGTYVVPTISYLHEREHKRELRLESAQEGTRIGQAQHQDLDRNMLFGLRTAFVATLQARVVLDLAKADLDYYDKIIDISRNRLRAGDLAQIDVDRIELLRVQYEVEIQSAIVNLRTAKIQLLQLLDDNKTPVEQFDVTGRFDFTGTLRPLDDFRQIALNARPDLQAALQTIQQSETNHKLAISNGSTDPTISGWYTYNSSNNNPNGLDTLGASVNIPLRIFDRNQGEKQRTQIDIARSQQASEAARAQVFSDVDTAYTLVDSNIALLKPYKDKYNDQALRVRDTVTYAWQHGGASLMDFLNAQSDYRQVQLAYVQLIGAYLTSAAQLNMAVGQEVIQ
;
A
#
# COMPACT_ATOMS: atom_id res chain seq x y z
N MET A 1 3.07 -70.30 5.36
CA MET A 1 1.92 -69.39 5.31
C MET A 1 2.30 -68.07 5.96
N VAL A 2 2.62 -67.10 5.13
CA VAL A 2 2.97 -65.74 5.60
C VAL A 2 1.85 -64.80 5.13
N PRO A 3 1.19 -64.02 5.96
CA PRO A 3 0.16 -63.09 5.50
C PRO A 3 0.79 -61.83 4.92
N VAL A 4 0.45 -61.52 3.69
CA VAL A 4 0.76 -60.27 2.99
C VAL A 4 -0.19 -59.21 3.51
N LEU A 5 0.36 -58.24 4.24
CA LEU A 5 -0.33 -57.00 4.64
C LEU A 5 -0.34 -56.04 3.43
N LEU A 6 -1.51 -55.88 2.83
CA LEU A 6 -1.80 -54.83 1.85
C LEU A 6 -1.95 -53.49 2.62
N TYR A 7 -0.94 -52.65 2.51
CA TYR A 7 -1.06 -51.22 2.85
C TYR A 7 -1.89 -50.54 1.76
N ALA A 8 -3.16 -50.26 2.07
CA ALA A 8 -3.96 -49.34 1.28
C ALA A 8 -3.48 -47.92 1.56
N CYS A 9 -2.67 -47.36 0.66
CA CYS A 9 -2.33 -45.95 0.64
C CYS A 9 -3.55 -45.18 0.15
N GLY A 10 -4.43 -44.81 1.08
CA GLY A 10 -5.53 -43.90 0.83
C GLY A 10 -4.92 -42.49 0.66
N SER A 11 -4.69 -42.05 -0.58
CA SER A 11 -4.49 -40.64 -0.89
C SER A 11 -5.80 -39.94 -0.62
N HIS A 12 -5.93 -39.36 0.57
CA HIS A 12 -6.91 -38.29 0.82
C HIS A 12 -6.46 -37.12 -0.06
N ALA A 13 -7.10 -36.93 -1.20
CA ALA A 13 -7.12 -35.65 -1.86
C ALA A 13 -7.85 -34.71 -0.88
N GLU A 14 -7.10 -33.98 -0.06
CA GLU A 14 -7.62 -32.84 0.65
C GLU A 14 -8.23 -31.93 -0.42
N ALA A 15 -9.55 -31.75 -0.36
CA ALA A 15 -10.21 -30.72 -1.15
C ALA A 15 -9.56 -29.41 -0.75
N GLN A 16 -8.79 -28.85 -1.65
CA GLN A 16 -8.07 -27.58 -1.45
C GLN A 16 -9.12 -26.50 -1.17
N THR A 17 -9.31 -26.18 0.12
CA THR A 17 -10.15 -25.07 0.53
C THR A 17 -9.43 -23.80 0.08
N GLY A 18 -10.04 -23.04 -0.87
CA GLY A 18 -9.46 -21.81 -1.38
C GLY A 18 -9.18 -20.82 -0.24
N TYR A 19 -8.20 -19.96 -0.43
CA TYR A 19 -7.84 -18.91 0.54
C TYR A 19 -8.99 -17.93 0.75
N THR A 20 -9.30 -17.66 2.01
CA THR A 20 -10.23 -16.59 2.39
C THR A 20 -9.56 -15.21 2.29
N TRP A 21 -10.36 -14.14 2.30
CA TRP A 21 -9.82 -12.77 2.32
C TRP A 21 -8.84 -12.55 3.48
N ASP A 22 -9.19 -12.96 4.69
CA ASP A 22 -8.34 -12.76 5.87
C ASP A 22 -6.99 -13.47 5.75
N GLN A 23 -6.99 -14.68 5.16
CA GLN A 23 -5.75 -15.42 4.90
C GLN A 23 -4.88 -14.75 3.84
N ILE A 24 -5.50 -14.23 2.77
CA ILE A 24 -4.81 -13.48 1.71
C ILE A 24 -4.22 -12.18 2.27
N LYS A 25 -5.00 -11.43 3.06
CA LYS A 25 -4.55 -10.20 3.71
C LYS A 25 -3.38 -10.46 4.65
N ALA A 26 -3.49 -11.44 5.55
CA ALA A 26 -2.42 -11.78 6.48
C ALA A 26 -1.13 -12.22 5.78
N LYS A 27 -1.24 -13.02 4.70
CA LYS A 27 -0.09 -13.41 3.89
C LYS A 27 0.56 -12.20 3.21
N PHE A 28 -0.23 -11.29 2.67
CA PHE A 28 0.24 -10.07 2.03
C PHE A 28 0.99 -9.16 3.01
N GLU A 29 0.41 -8.85 4.16
CA GLU A 29 1.03 -8.01 5.19
C GLU A 29 2.34 -8.61 5.72
N THR A 30 2.42 -9.96 5.77
CA THR A 30 3.61 -10.66 6.26
C THR A 30 4.71 -10.77 5.21
N ASP A 31 4.37 -11.01 3.93
CA ASP A 31 5.34 -11.44 2.93
C ASP A 31 5.71 -10.34 1.94
N ASN A 32 4.88 -9.30 1.77
CA ASN A 32 5.07 -8.30 0.73
C ASN A 32 6.40 -7.52 0.90
N PRO A 33 7.31 -7.56 -0.10
CA PRO A 33 8.62 -6.92 0.01
C PRO A 33 8.55 -5.38 0.02
N THR A 34 7.54 -4.78 -0.61
CA THR A 34 7.36 -3.33 -0.63
C THR A 34 7.01 -2.81 0.77
N LEU A 35 6.08 -3.48 1.48
CA LEU A 35 5.74 -3.12 2.86
C LEU A 35 6.92 -3.31 3.80
N LYS A 36 7.70 -4.40 3.63
CA LYS A 36 8.92 -4.64 4.42
C LYS A 36 9.99 -3.57 4.18
N ALA A 37 10.20 -3.18 2.92
CA ALA A 37 11.16 -2.13 2.60
C ALA A 37 10.75 -0.78 3.21
N ASP A 38 9.46 -0.44 3.15
CA ASP A 38 8.96 0.80 3.72
C ASP A 38 8.97 0.78 5.27
N GLN A 39 8.69 -0.38 5.89
CA GLN A 39 8.90 -0.55 7.34
C GLN A 39 10.38 -0.34 7.72
N SER A 40 11.33 -0.82 6.90
CA SER A 40 12.76 -0.58 7.12
C SER A 40 13.11 0.90 7.04
N ASN A 41 12.47 1.66 6.16
CA ASN A 41 12.62 3.12 6.09
C ASN A 41 12.16 3.80 7.41
N VAL A 42 11.06 3.35 8.00
CA VAL A 42 10.63 3.81 9.33
C VAL A 42 11.66 3.46 10.42
N ASP A 43 12.28 2.28 10.33
CA ASP A 43 13.31 1.87 11.30
C ASP A 43 14.61 2.66 11.11
N GLU A 44 14.97 3.06 9.88
CA GLU A 44 16.06 4.01 9.61
C GLU A 44 15.78 5.38 10.24
N MET A 45 14.56 5.91 10.12
CA MET A 45 14.17 7.16 10.79
C MET A 45 14.29 7.09 12.31
N LYS A 46 13.94 5.95 12.93
CA LYS A 46 14.16 5.72 14.38
C LYS A 46 15.66 5.71 14.75
N ALA A 47 16.49 5.17 13.88
CA ALA A 47 17.95 5.22 14.10
C ALA A 47 18.49 6.66 13.98
N GLU A 48 17.91 7.49 13.12
CA GLU A 48 18.26 8.91 13.02
C GLU A 48 17.89 9.69 14.28
N GLU A 49 16.86 9.30 15.03
CA GLU A 49 16.54 9.91 16.33
C GLU A 49 17.72 9.80 17.31
N ILE A 50 18.43 8.66 17.30
CA ILE A 50 19.64 8.46 18.12
C ILE A 50 20.69 9.50 17.73
N THR A 51 20.94 9.65 16.42
CA THR A 51 21.94 10.59 15.89
C THR A 51 21.55 12.04 16.21
N ALA A 52 20.28 12.39 16.09
CA ALA A 52 19.77 13.74 16.39
C ALA A 52 20.00 14.16 17.84
N TYR A 53 20.01 13.21 18.77
CA TYR A 53 20.23 13.46 20.19
C TYR A 53 21.72 13.43 20.60
N LEU A 54 22.64 13.04 19.72
CA LEU A 54 24.05 12.99 20.07
C LEU A 54 24.62 14.40 20.30
N ARG A 55 25.53 14.47 21.24
CA ARG A 55 26.35 15.66 21.48
C ARG A 55 27.51 15.71 20.49
N PRO A 56 27.99 16.90 20.09
CA PRO A 56 29.24 17.00 19.36
C PRO A 56 30.38 16.29 20.11
N ASN A 57 31.18 15.54 19.38
CA ASN A 57 32.35 14.87 19.97
C ASN A 57 33.43 15.88 20.37
N PRO A 58 34.12 15.70 21.51
CA PRO A 58 35.35 16.41 21.79
C PRO A 58 36.34 16.20 20.65
N GLN A 59 37.08 17.25 20.31
CA GLN A 59 38.12 17.22 19.30
C GLN A 59 39.51 17.23 20.00
N PHE A 60 40.40 16.34 19.57
CA PHE A 60 41.80 16.35 19.94
C PHE A 60 42.60 16.88 18.77
N THR A 61 43.41 17.90 19.03
CA THR A 61 44.30 18.52 18.04
C THR A 61 45.73 18.45 18.59
N LEU A 62 46.65 17.93 17.80
CA LEU A 62 48.08 18.00 18.10
C LEU A 62 48.73 18.96 17.12
N SER A 63 49.21 20.10 17.60
CA SER A 63 49.90 21.09 16.79
C SER A 63 51.37 21.17 17.17
N GLN A 64 52.20 21.46 16.19
CA GLN A 64 53.62 21.73 16.34
C GLN A 64 53.92 23.05 15.64
N ASP A 65 54.62 23.94 16.35
CA ASP A 65 54.99 25.24 15.80
C ASP A 65 56.40 25.59 16.23
N GLY A 66 56.99 26.67 15.66
CA GLY A 66 58.36 27.15 15.99
C GLY A 66 59.46 26.35 15.33
N THR A 67 59.15 25.47 14.34
CA THR A 67 60.20 24.73 13.58
C THR A 67 60.88 25.70 12.61
N GLN A 68 62.22 25.82 12.73
CA GLN A 68 63.02 26.66 11.86
C GLN A 68 63.13 26.04 10.46
N ILE A 69 62.70 26.76 9.42
CA ILE A 69 62.72 26.30 8.02
C ILE A 69 63.88 26.87 7.20
N ALA A 70 64.63 27.87 7.75
CA ALA A 70 65.81 28.46 7.14
C ALA A 70 66.81 28.90 8.22
N PRO A 71 68.17 28.96 7.94
CA PRO A 71 69.16 29.46 8.88
C PRO A 71 68.89 30.93 9.27
N HIS A 72 68.96 31.26 10.52
CA HIS A 72 68.98 32.62 11.02
C HIS A 72 70.33 32.94 11.63
N ASN A 73 70.99 34.03 11.19
CA ASN A 73 72.34 34.41 11.58
C ASN A 73 73.36 33.26 11.38
N ASN A 74 73.28 32.53 10.27
CA ASN A 74 74.09 31.33 9.90
C ASN A 74 73.97 30.15 10.89
N VAL A 75 72.95 30.15 11.74
CA VAL A 75 72.67 29.04 12.68
C VAL A 75 71.44 28.29 12.20
N TRP A 76 71.55 26.99 11.88
CA TRP A 76 70.52 26.06 11.53
C TRP A 76 70.24 25.10 12.70
N GLN A 77 69.10 25.32 13.38
CA GLN A 77 68.70 24.46 14.52
C GLN A 77 67.14 24.24 14.39
N PRO A 78 66.70 23.35 13.46
CA PRO A 78 65.30 23.25 13.07
C PRO A 78 64.35 22.88 14.22
N LEU A 79 64.82 22.11 15.18
CA LEU A 79 63.99 21.66 16.30
C LEU A 79 64.11 22.53 17.58
N ARG A 80 65.12 23.45 17.61
CA ARG A 80 65.26 24.32 18.77
C ARG A 80 64.25 25.45 18.75
N GLY A 81 63.39 25.46 19.72
CA GLY A 81 62.26 26.41 19.77
C GLY A 81 60.93 25.85 19.26
N THR A 82 60.93 24.60 18.83
CA THR A 82 59.71 23.90 18.51
C THR A 82 58.89 23.60 19.78
N TYR A 83 57.61 23.97 19.75
CA TYR A 83 56.67 23.57 20.78
C TYR A 83 55.60 22.66 20.22
N VAL A 84 55.21 21.69 21.04
CA VAL A 84 54.16 20.74 20.74
C VAL A 84 52.98 21.05 21.67
N VAL A 85 51.79 21.19 21.09
CA VAL A 85 50.60 21.61 21.82
C VAL A 85 49.46 20.63 21.57
N PRO A 86 49.31 19.60 22.41
CA PRO A 86 48.07 18.83 22.46
C PRO A 86 46.96 19.69 23.03
N THR A 87 45.82 19.75 22.30
CA THR A 87 44.65 20.54 22.65
C THR A 87 43.44 19.64 22.66
N ILE A 88 42.58 19.75 23.67
CA ILE A 88 41.25 19.16 23.70
C ILE A 88 40.25 20.31 23.62
N SER A 89 39.27 20.21 22.71
CA SER A 89 38.18 21.20 22.56
C SER A 89 36.83 20.53 22.57
N TYR A 90 35.85 21.22 23.12
CA TYR A 90 34.45 20.77 23.19
C TYR A 90 33.51 21.89 22.87
N LEU A 91 32.62 21.64 21.89
CA LEU A 91 31.53 22.55 21.54
C LEU A 91 30.36 22.32 22.49
N HIS A 92 29.97 23.35 23.23
CA HIS A 92 28.81 23.30 24.12
C HIS A 92 27.58 23.91 23.42
N GLU A 93 26.66 23.03 22.96
CA GLU A 93 25.40 23.48 22.35
C GLU A 93 24.48 24.09 23.40
N ARG A 94 23.87 25.23 23.05
CA ARG A 94 22.95 25.98 23.91
C ARG A 94 21.55 25.99 23.32
N GLU A 95 20.60 26.61 24.06
CA GLU A 95 19.23 26.87 23.60
C GLU A 95 18.47 25.61 23.14
N HIS A 96 18.67 24.50 23.82
CA HIS A 96 17.98 23.23 23.58
C HIS A 96 18.07 22.70 22.14
N LYS A 97 19.12 23.04 21.39
CA LYS A 97 19.29 22.63 20.00
C LYS A 97 19.21 21.13 19.82
N ARG A 98 19.83 20.39 20.73
CA ARG A 98 19.82 18.93 20.71
C ARG A 98 18.44 18.34 20.95
N GLU A 99 17.72 18.87 21.92
CA GLU A 99 16.36 18.45 22.26
C GLU A 99 15.40 18.76 21.09
N LEU A 100 15.52 19.92 20.45
CA LEU A 100 14.72 20.30 19.29
C LEU A 100 15.04 19.44 18.04
N ARG A 101 16.32 19.06 17.85
CA ARG A 101 16.68 18.10 16.80
C ARG A 101 16.03 16.74 17.03
N LEU A 102 16.06 16.23 18.27
CA LEU A 102 15.41 14.98 18.63
C LEU A 102 13.90 15.07 18.41
N GLU A 103 13.23 16.12 18.89
CA GLU A 103 11.80 16.34 18.73
C GLU A 103 11.41 16.34 17.25
N SER A 104 12.16 17.09 16.41
CA SER A 104 11.94 17.10 14.96
C SER A 104 12.14 15.72 14.30
N ALA A 105 13.17 14.97 14.73
CA ALA A 105 13.39 13.62 14.23
C ALA A 105 12.26 12.65 14.62
N GLN A 106 11.79 12.72 15.87
CA GLN A 106 10.65 11.92 16.35
C GLN A 106 9.34 12.26 15.61
N GLU A 107 9.13 13.53 15.31
CA GLU A 107 7.99 13.98 14.49
C GLU A 107 8.12 13.44 13.05
N GLY A 108 9.34 13.45 12.50
CA GLY A 108 9.65 12.81 11.22
C GLY A 108 9.33 11.31 11.21
N THR A 109 9.73 10.59 12.26
CA THR A 109 9.40 9.17 12.42
C THR A 109 7.89 8.93 12.47
N ARG A 110 7.13 9.78 13.18
CA ARG A 110 5.64 9.67 13.21
C ARG A 110 5.02 9.92 11.84
N ILE A 111 5.54 10.89 11.09
CA ILE A 111 5.11 11.14 9.70
C ILE A 111 5.40 9.90 8.85
N GLY A 112 6.60 9.33 8.93
CA GLY A 112 6.97 8.11 8.22
C GLY A 112 6.07 6.93 8.57
N GLN A 113 5.73 6.75 9.83
CA GLN A 113 4.78 5.71 10.28
C GLN A 113 3.38 5.91 9.68
N ALA A 114 2.87 7.14 9.65
CA ALA A 114 1.59 7.44 9.04
C ALA A 114 1.61 7.23 7.52
N GLN A 115 2.71 7.57 6.85
CA GLN A 115 2.90 7.29 5.41
C GLN A 115 2.97 5.80 5.12
N HIS A 116 3.62 5.01 5.98
CA HIS A 116 3.64 3.55 5.89
C HIS A 116 2.22 2.95 6.00
N GLN A 117 1.43 3.42 6.94
CA GLN A 117 0.02 3.00 7.08
C GLN A 117 -0.81 3.40 5.86
N ASP A 118 -0.53 4.56 5.25
CA ASP A 118 -1.20 4.99 4.02
C ASP A 118 -0.81 4.11 2.82
N LEU A 119 0.47 3.75 2.71
CA LEU A 119 0.93 2.81 1.69
C LEU A 119 0.24 1.45 1.83
N ASP A 120 0.20 0.89 3.05
CA ASP A 120 -0.49 -0.38 3.33
C ASP A 120 -1.97 -0.31 2.93
N ARG A 121 -2.69 0.74 3.34
CA ARG A 121 -4.08 0.98 2.98
C ARG A 121 -4.32 0.98 1.46
N ASN A 122 -3.46 1.67 0.71
CA ASN A 122 -3.56 1.76 -0.75
C ASN A 122 -3.26 0.41 -1.42
N MET A 123 -2.25 -0.31 -0.92
CA MET A 123 -1.90 -1.63 -1.44
C MET A 123 -2.96 -2.68 -1.11
N LEU A 124 -3.58 -2.63 0.07
CA LEU A 124 -4.70 -3.50 0.45
C LEU A 124 -5.93 -3.28 -0.45
N PHE A 125 -6.19 -2.06 -0.90
CA PHE A 125 -7.23 -1.82 -1.91
C PHE A 125 -6.94 -2.54 -3.23
N GLY A 126 -5.70 -2.44 -3.72
CA GLY A 126 -5.27 -3.17 -4.92
C GLY A 126 -5.42 -4.69 -4.77
N LEU A 127 -5.00 -5.22 -3.62
CA LEU A 127 -5.14 -6.64 -3.29
C LEU A 127 -6.61 -7.07 -3.24
N ARG A 128 -7.48 -6.29 -2.59
CA ARG A 128 -8.93 -6.58 -2.50
C ARG A 128 -9.58 -6.58 -3.87
N THR A 129 -9.20 -5.63 -4.73
CA THR A 129 -9.69 -5.56 -6.11
C THR A 129 -9.31 -6.81 -6.91
N ALA A 130 -8.07 -7.27 -6.80
CA ALA A 130 -7.61 -8.49 -7.46
C ALA A 130 -8.29 -9.75 -6.91
N PHE A 131 -8.53 -9.81 -5.60
CA PHE A 131 -9.28 -10.87 -4.95
C PHE A 131 -10.73 -10.94 -5.48
N VAL A 132 -11.42 -9.79 -5.53
CA VAL A 132 -12.79 -9.68 -6.08
C VAL A 132 -12.82 -10.09 -7.55
N ALA A 133 -11.85 -9.65 -8.36
CA ALA A 133 -11.75 -10.03 -9.77
C ALA A 133 -11.57 -11.54 -9.94
N THR A 134 -10.81 -12.20 -9.06
CA THR A 134 -10.63 -13.66 -9.08
C THR A 134 -11.93 -14.40 -8.71
N LEU A 135 -12.66 -13.92 -7.68
CA LEU A 135 -13.98 -14.46 -7.34
C LEU A 135 -14.97 -14.29 -8.49
N GLN A 136 -15.02 -13.11 -9.10
CA GLN A 136 -15.90 -12.82 -10.24
C GLN A 136 -15.59 -13.73 -11.44
N ALA A 137 -14.31 -13.88 -11.80
CA ALA A 137 -13.89 -14.75 -12.90
C ALA A 137 -14.27 -16.20 -12.66
N ARG A 138 -14.23 -16.67 -11.41
CA ARG A 138 -14.68 -18.00 -11.02
C ARG A 138 -16.20 -18.16 -11.24
N VAL A 139 -16.99 -17.21 -10.75
CA VAL A 139 -18.46 -17.24 -10.92
C VAL A 139 -18.85 -17.21 -12.40
N VAL A 140 -18.14 -16.40 -13.22
CA VAL A 140 -18.35 -16.37 -14.68
C VAL A 140 -18.02 -17.72 -15.33
N LEU A 141 -16.95 -18.39 -14.91
CA LEU A 141 -16.60 -19.72 -15.41
C LEU A 141 -17.67 -20.77 -15.03
N ASP A 142 -18.15 -20.74 -13.78
CA ASP A 142 -19.17 -21.66 -13.31
C ASP A 142 -20.50 -21.43 -14.06
N LEU A 143 -20.86 -20.17 -14.35
CA LEU A 143 -22.01 -19.82 -15.17
C LEU A 143 -21.86 -20.35 -16.61
N ALA A 144 -20.69 -20.11 -17.24
CA ALA A 144 -20.44 -20.59 -18.61
C ALA A 144 -20.51 -22.12 -18.73
N LYS A 145 -20.02 -22.85 -17.71
CA LYS A 145 -20.15 -24.33 -17.66
C LYS A 145 -21.61 -24.77 -17.52
N ALA A 146 -22.37 -24.09 -16.65
CA ALA A 146 -23.79 -24.40 -16.46
C ALA A 146 -24.60 -24.13 -17.75
N ASP A 147 -24.28 -23.07 -18.48
CA ASP A 147 -24.90 -22.75 -19.77
C ASP A 147 -24.59 -23.82 -20.82
N LEU A 148 -23.36 -24.28 -20.93
CA LEU A 148 -23.00 -25.35 -21.87
C LEU A 148 -23.71 -26.67 -21.52
N ASP A 149 -23.74 -27.06 -20.25
CA ASP A 149 -24.46 -28.29 -19.81
C ASP A 149 -25.97 -28.21 -20.11
N TYR A 150 -26.56 -27.03 -19.89
CA TYR A 150 -27.94 -26.81 -20.27
C TYR A 150 -28.14 -26.92 -21.80
N TYR A 151 -27.23 -26.33 -22.58
CA TYR A 151 -27.32 -26.34 -24.04
C TYR A 151 -27.11 -27.75 -24.63
N ASP A 152 -26.24 -28.58 -24.05
CA ASP A 152 -26.07 -29.98 -24.42
C ASP A 152 -27.38 -30.77 -24.25
N LYS A 153 -28.12 -30.54 -23.17
CA LYS A 153 -29.46 -31.14 -22.99
C LYS A 153 -30.45 -30.69 -24.05
N ILE A 154 -30.38 -29.44 -24.48
CA ILE A 154 -31.25 -28.94 -25.59
C ILE A 154 -30.90 -29.61 -26.92
N ILE A 155 -29.63 -29.82 -27.22
CA ILE A 155 -29.19 -30.57 -28.41
C ILE A 155 -29.76 -31.99 -28.41
N ASP A 156 -29.70 -32.72 -27.31
CA ASP A 156 -30.22 -34.07 -27.20
C ASP A 156 -31.74 -34.11 -27.42
N ILE A 157 -32.51 -33.16 -26.87
CA ILE A 157 -33.93 -33.00 -27.12
C ILE A 157 -34.20 -32.71 -28.61
N SER A 158 -33.41 -31.81 -29.21
CA SER A 158 -33.55 -31.42 -30.63
C SER A 158 -33.28 -32.59 -31.56
N ARG A 159 -32.25 -33.41 -31.31
CA ARG A 159 -31.98 -34.63 -32.06
C ARG A 159 -33.08 -35.66 -31.94
N ASN A 160 -33.71 -35.79 -30.76
CA ASN A 160 -34.83 -36.68 -30.56
C ASN A 160 -36.07 -36.20 -31.37
N ARG A 161 -36.34 -34.90 -31.38
CA ARG A 161 -37.44 -34.33 -32.19
C ARG A 161 -37.21 -34.44 -33.69
N LEU A 162 -35.95 -34.28 -34.15
CA LEU A 162 -35.59 -34.52 -35.54
C LEU A 162 -35.89 -35.97 -35.92
N ARG A 163 -35.53 -36.97 -35.10
CA ARG A 163 -35.86 -38.36 -35.34
C ARG A 163 -37.33 -38.67 -35.37
N ALA A 164 -38.11 -37.94 -34.60
CA ALA A 164 -39.58 -38.01 -34.61
C ALA A 164 -40.23 -37.26 -35.80
N GLY A 165 -39.46 -36.47 -36.56
CA GLY A 165 -40.01 -35.65 -37.67
C GLY A 165 -40.59 -34.31 -37.24
N ASP A 166 -40.43 -33.91 -35.95
CA ASP A 166 -41.01 -32.71 -35.38
C ASP A 166 -40.09 -31.47 -35.51
N LEU A 167 -38.85 -31.64 -36.00
CA LEU A 167 -37.89 -30.59 -36.18
C LEU A 167 -37.13 -30.78 -37.50
N ALA A 168 -36.77 -29.65 -38.16
CA ALA A 168 -35.99 -29.69 -39.38
C ALA A 168 -34.49 -29.89 -39.09
N GLN A 169 -33.75 -30.56 -39.98
CA GLN A 169 -32.28 -30.75 -39.86
C GLN A 169 -31.56 -29.41 -39.69
N ILE A 170 -31.95 -28.38 -40.49
CA ILE A 170 -31.32 -27.07 -40.43
C ILE A 170 -31.43 -26.41 -39.06
N ASP A 171 -32.48 -26.68 -38.29
CA ASP A 171 -32.65 -26.13 -36.95
C ASP A 171 -31.73 -26.83 -35.95
N VAL A 172 -31.51 -28.12 -36.07
CA VAL A 172 -30.55 -28.85 -35.29
C VAL A 172 -29.13 -28.35 -35.61
N ASP A 173 -28.79 -28.20 -36.87
CA ASP A 173 -27.47 -27.70 -37.31
C ASP A 173 -27.20 -26.30 -36.73
N ARG A 174 -28.20 -25.40 -36.67
CA ARG A 174 -28.07 -24.09 -36.02
C ARG A 174 -27.81 -24.17 -34.54
N ILE A 175 -28.49 -25.08 -33.84
CA ILE A 175 -28.31 -25.27 -32.40
C ILE A 175 -26.89 -25.83 -32.15
N GLU A 176 -26.41 -26.78 -32.94
CA GLU A 176 -25.07 -27.37 -32.81
C GLU A 176 -23.98 -26.31 -33.11
N LEU A 177 -24.16 -25.43 -34.10
CA LEU A 177 -23.23 -24.36 -34.36
C LEU A 177 -23.13 -23.35 -33.19
N LEU A 178 -24.24 -23.06 -32.52
CA LEU A 178 -24.22 -22.16 -31.36
C LEU A 178 -23.48 -22.77 -30.17
N ARG A 179 -23.45 -24.11 -30.03
CA ARG A 179 -22.68 -24.81 -29.01
C ARG A 179 -21.21 -24.43 -29.04
N VAL A 180 -20.65 -24.23 -30.23
CA VAL A 180 -19.25 -23.80 -30.41
C VAL A 180 -18.98 -22.46 -29.74
N GLN A 181 -19.96 -21.52 -29.72
CA GLN A 181 -19.84 -20.26 -29.00
C GLN A 181 -19.67 -20.48 -27.49
N TYR A 182 -20.44 -21.37 -26.88
CA TYR A 182 -20.34 -21.70 -25.46
C TYR A 182 -19.00 -22.34 -25.11
N GLU A 183 -18.45 -23.19 -26.00
CA GLU A 183 -17.09 -23.74 -25.82
C GLU A 183 -16.02 -22.63 -25.81
N VAL A 184 -16.09 -21.69 -26.75
CA VAL A 184 -15.17 -20.54 -26.81
C VAL A 184 -15.28 -19.68 -25.55
N GLU A 185 -16.49 -19.50 -25.03
CA GLU A 185 -16.70 -18.72 -23.79
C GLU A 185 -16.12 -19.40 -22.56
N ILE A 186 -16.27 -20.71 -22.43
CA ILE A 186 -15.60 -21.47 -21.35
C ILE A 186 -14.10 -21.29 -21.44
N GLN A 187 -13.51 -21.43 -22.63
CA GLN A 187 -12.07 -21.23 -22.80
C GLN A 187 -11.64 -19.82 -22.41
N SER A 188 -12.41 -18.80 -22.81
CA SER A 188 -12.18 -17.41 -22.43
C SER A 188 -12.29 -17.21 -20.92
N ALA A 189 -13.27 -17.81 -20.27
CA ALA A 189 -13.46 -17.75 -18.82
C ALA A 189 -12.33 -18.45 -18.06
N ILE A 190 -11.84 -19.58 -18.56
CA ILE A 190 -10.67 -20.29 -17.99
C ILE A 190 -9.43 -19.38 -18.04
N VAL A 191 -9.17 -18.74 -19.20
CA VAL A 191 -8.05 -17.83 -19.37
C VAL A 191 -8.17 -16.63 -18.42
N ASN A 192 -9.37 -16.04 -18.32
CA ASN A 192 -9.63 -14.90 -17.43
C ASN A 192 -9.41 -15.26 -15.96
N LEU A 193 -9.90 -16.41 -15.51
CA LEU A 193 -9.69 -16.89 -14.14
C LEU A 193 -8.19 -17.14 -13.87
N ARG A 194 -7.49 -17.78 -14.81
CA ARG A 194 -6.06 -18.00 -14.68
C ARG A 194 -5.26 -16.69 -14.61
N THR A 195 -5.60 -15.72 -15.44
CA THR A 195 -4.97 -14.40 -15.43
C THR A 195 -5.22 -13.68 -14.10
N ALA A 196 -6.44 -13.71 -13.59
CA ALA A 196 -6.78 -13.09 -12.30
C ALA A 196 -5.99 -13.75 -11.14
N LYS A 197 -5.87 -15.10 -11.13
CA LYS A 197 -5.06 -15.82 -10.15
C LYS A 197 -3.57 -15.44 -10.24
N ILE A 198 -3.01 -15.30 -11.44
CA ILE A 198 -1.62 -14.85 -11.65
C ILE A 198 -1.42 -13.44 -11.07
N GLN A 199 -2.33 -12.51 -11.34
CA GLN A 199 -2.26 -11.15 -10.81
C GLN A 199 -2.31 -11.13 -9.27
N LEU A 200 -3.14 -11.98 -8.68
CA LEU A 200 -3.23 -12.08 -7.22
C LEU A 200 -1.97 -12.70 -6.61
N LEU A 201 -1.42 -13.76 -7.21
CA LEU A 201 -0.14 -14.35 -6.80
C LEU A 201 1.02 -13.37 -6.92
N GLN A 202 1.03 -12.54 -7.97
CA GLN A 202 2.03 -11.48 -8.14
C GLN A 202 1.98 -10.45 -7.00
N LEU A 203 0.78 -10.03 -6.59
CA LEU A 203 0.62 -9.12 -5.46
C LEU A 203 1.08 -9.73 -4.12
N LEU A 204 0.93 -11.04 -3.97
CA LEU A 204 1.38 -11.81 -2.81
C LEU A 204 2.89 -12.12 -2.84
N ASP A 205 3.61 -11.75 -3.91
CA ASP A 205 5.00 -12.16 -4.18
C ASP A 205 5.20 -13.69 -4.11
N ASP A 206 4.16 -14.45 -4.46
CA ASP A 206 4.18 -15.92 -4.43
C ASP A 206 4.50 -16.50 -5.82
N ASN A 207 5.80 -16.65 -6.09
CA ASN A 207 6.30 -17.23 -7.33
C ASN A 207 6.45 -18.78 -7.26
N LYS A 208 6.08 -19.39 -6.13
CA LYS A 208 6.29 -20.82 -5.87
C LYS A 208 5.01 -21.62 -6.05
N THR A 209 3.87 -21.05 -5.73
CA THR A 209 2.58 -21.74 -5.81
C THR A 209 2.13 -21.88 -7.28
N PRO A 210 1.92 -23.10 -7.81
CA PRO A 210 1.37 -23.28 -9.14
C PRO A 210 -0.03 -22.67 -9.24
N VAL A 211 -0.34 -21.96 -10.34
CA VAL A 211 -1.61 -21.25 -10.54
C VAL A 211 -2.82 -22.17 -10.45
N GLU A 212 -2.66 -23.43 -10.89
CA GLU A 212 -3.70 -24.45 -10.86
C GLU A 212 -4.04 -24.93 -9.43
N GLN A 213 -3.08 -24.81 -8.50
CA GLN A 213 -3.25 -25.19 -7.09
C GLN A 213 -3.72 -24.01 -6.23
N PHE A 214 -3.61 -22.80 -6.75
CA PHE A 214 -4.07 -21.59 -6.05
C PHE A 214 -5.56 -21.37 -6.32
N ASP A 215 -6.34 -21.15 -5.27
CA ASP A 215 -7.75 -20.80 -5.39
C ASP A 215 -8.16 -19.85 -4.25
N VAL A 216 -9.25 -19.13 -4.47
CA VAL A 216 -9.83 -18.22 -3.47
C VAL A 216 -11.28 -18.59 -3.19
N THR A 217 -11.71 -18.32 -1.96
CA THR A 217 -13.09 -18.52 -1.54
C THR A 217 -13.57 -17.31 -0.77
N GLY A 218 -14.84 -16.94 -0.97
CA GLY A 218 -15.42 -15.79 -0.30
C GLY A 218 -16.87 -15.57 -0.69
N ARG A 219 -17.53 -14.67 0.02
CA ARG A 219 -18.89 -14.28 -0.28
C ARG A 219 -18.88 -13.37 -1.51
N PHE A 220 -19.66 -13.73 -2.54
CA PHE A 220 -19.88 -12.95 -3.75
C PHE A 220 -21.35 -12.51 -3.79
N ASP A 221 -21.68 -11.49 -3.00
CA ASP A 221 -23.03 -10.95 -2.83
C ASP A 221 -22.94 -9.50 -2.36
N PHE A 222 -24.05 -8.77 -2.27
CA PHE A 222 -24.09 -7.39 -1.85
C PHE A 222 -24.99 -7.16 -0.63
N THR A 223 -24.69 -6.10 0.13
CA THR A 223 -25.49 -5.63 1.25
C THR A 223 -26.31 -4.43 0.80
N GLY A 224 -27.63 -4.49 0.99
CA GLY A 224 -28.58 -3.49 0.46
C GLY A 224 -28.73 -2.19 1.24
N THR A 225 -27.91 -1.95 2.30
CA THR A 225 -28.02 -0.78 3.17
C THR A 225 -26.68 -0.14 3.42
N LEU A 226 -26.62 1.20 3.28
CA LEU A 226 -25.48 2.03 3.68
C LEU A 226 -25.86 2.91 4.87
N ARG A 227 -24.85 3.25 5.71
CA ARG A 227 -24.97 4.32 6.71
C ARG A 227 -25.02 5.68 6.00
N PRO A 228 -25.45 6.77 6.70
CA PRO A 228 -25.37 8.11 6.14
C PRO A 228 -23.94 8.51 5.75
N LEU A 229 -23.80 9.32 4.71
CA LEU A 229 -22.51 9.80 4.21
C LEU A 229 -21.67 10.51 5.28
N ASP A 230 -22.32 11.30 6.12
CA ASP A 230 -21.62 12.09 7.15
C ASP A 230 -20.92 11.20 8.20
N ASP A 231 -21.45 10.00 8.49
CA ASP A 231 -20.77 9.05 9.38
C ASP A 231 -19.44 8.61 8.79
N PHE A 232 -19.40 8.31 7.48
CA PHE A 232 -18.17 7.92 6.79
C PHE A 232 -17.14 9.06 6.74
N ARG A 233 -17.60 10.31 6.53
CA ARG A 233 -16.74 11.49 6.56
C ARG A 233 -16.10 11.67 7.94
N GLN A 234 -16.86 11.52 9.03
CA GLN A 234 -16.33 11.66 10.39
C GLN A 234 -15.32 10.55 10.72
N ILE A 235 -15.59 9.32 10.31
CA ILE A 235 -14.64 8.22 10.50
C ILE A 235 -13.36 8.51 9.73
N ALA A 236 -13.44 8.94 8.46
CA ALA A 236 -12.30 9.22 7.61
C ALA A 236 -11.39 10.32 8.18
N LEU A 237 -11.96 11.39 8.73
CA LEU A 237 -11.19 12.48 9.36
C LEU A 237 -10.33 12.00 10.54
N ASN A 238 -10.75 10.92 11.22
CA ASN A 238 -10.03 10.38 12.37
C ASN A 238 -9.12 9.19 12.00
N ALA A 239 -9.46 8.43 10.96
CA ALA A 239 -8.81 7.17 10.65
C ALA A 239 -7.77 7.27 9.52
N ARG A 240 -7.84 8.28 8.66
CA ARG A 240 -6.95 8.36 7.48
C ARG A 240 -5.52 8.72 7.84
N PRO A 241 -4.55 7.85 7.50
CA PRO A 241 -3.15 8.07 7.83
C PRO A 241 -2.50 9.22 7.05
N ASP A 242 -2.90 9.47 5.80
CA ASP A 242 -2.40 10.57 4.98
C ASP A 242 -2.77 11.94 5.58
N LEU A 243 -3.98 12.10 6.12
CA LEU A 243 -4.38 13.31 6.84
C LEU A 243 -3.60 13.45 8.16
N GLN A 244 -3.38 12.34 8.88
CA GLN A 244 -2.56 12.35 10.10
C GLN A 244 -1.11 12.74 9.80
N ALA A 245 -0.51 12.24 8.71
CA ALA A 245 0.81 12.65 8.26
C ALA A 245 0.88 14.17 7.98
N ALA A 246 -0.13 14.72 7.30
CA ALA A 246 -0.21 16.14 7.01
C ALA A 246 -0.32 17.00 8.29
N LEU A 247 -1.12 16.58 9.28
CA LEU A 247 -1.23 17.27 10.58
C LEU A 247 0.07 17.19 11.38
N GLN A 248 0.76 16.05 11.37
CA GLN A 248 2.07 15.89 12.03
C GLN A 248 3.16 16.71 11.35
N THR A 249 3.08 16.91 10.03
CA THR A 249 4.00 17.77 9.28
C THR A 249 3.92 19.23 9.74
N ILE A 250 2.75 19.72 10.16
CA ILE A 250 2.62 21.07 10.77
C ILE A 250 3.43 21.13 12.06
N GLN A 251 3.30 20.13 12.94
CA GLN A 251 4.04 20.08 14.21
C GLN A 251 5.54 20.08 13.96
N GLN A 252 6.02 19.24 13.04
CA GLN A 252 7.43 19.20 12.67
C GLN A 252 7.93 20.54 12.10
N SER A 253 7.13 21.22 11.28
CA SER A 253 7.47 22.55 10.77
C SER A 253 7.60 23.59 11.88
N GLU A 254 6.75 23.54 12.92
CA GLU A 254 6.82 24.40 14.10
C GLU A 254 8.08 24.11 14.92
N THR A 255 8.39 22.82 15.15
CA THR A 255 9.62 22.42 15.84
C THR A 255 10.88 22.83 15.07
N ASN A 256 10.88 22.66 13.73
CA ASN A 256 11.96 23.12 12.87
C ASN A 256 12.13 24.65 12.91
N HIS A 257 11.04 25.40 13.03
CA HIS A 257 11.13 26.85 13.22
C HIS A 257 11.76 27.21 14.57
N LYS A 258 11.37 26.56 15.66
CA LYS A 258 12.02 26.74 16.98
C LYS A 258 13.53 26.39 16.90
N LEU A 259 13.87 25.31 16.20
CA LEU A 259 15.27 24.91 15.98
C LEU A 259 16.02 25.97 15.17
N ALA A 260 15.42 26.55 14.13
CA ALA A 260 16.02 27.62 13.34
C ALA A 260 16.27 28.89 14.18
N ILE A 261 15.37 29.21 15.12
CA ILE A 261 15.55 30.30 16.10
C ILE A 261 16.71 29.99 17.02
N SER A 262 16.75 28.77 17.58
CA SER A 262 17.79 28.29 18.48
C SER A 262 19.16 28.28 17.80
N ASN A 263 19.25 27.84 16.54
CA ASN A 263 20.47 27.86 15.73
C ASN A 263 20.97 29.28 15.45
N GLY A 264 20.16 30.30 15.62
CA GLY A 264 20.58 31.69 15.61
C GLY A 264 21.38 32.13 16.86
N SER A 265 21.41 31.32 17.92
CA SER A 265 22.21 31.55 19.11
C SER A 265 23.65 31.04 18.94
N THR A 266 24.59 31.57 19.73
CA THR A 266 26.01 31.17 19.70
C THR A 266 26.27 30.01 20.62
N ASP A 267 27.10 29.06 20.15
CA ASP A 267 27.60 27.93 20.95
C ASP A 267 29.06 28.17 21.28
N PRO A 268 29.47 28.27 22.57
CA PRO A 268 30.84 28.42 22.96
C PRO A 268 31.61 27.12 22.75
N THR A 269 32.86 27.23 22.24
CA THR A 269 33.84 26.15 22.25
C THR A 269 34.81 26.37 23.40
N ILE A 270 34.87 25.42 24.30
CA ILE A 270 35.78 25.41 25.42
C ILE A 270 36.99 24.57 25.03
N SER A 271 38.23 25.13 25.17
CA SER A 271 39.47 24.40 24.85
C SER A 271 40.44 24.47 26.01
N GLY A 272 41.17 23.38 26.18
CA GLY A 272 42.31 23.28 27.11
C GLY A 272 43.51 22.66 26.41
N TRP A 273 44.66 23.18 26.67
CA TRP A 273 45.88 22.68 26.05
C TRP A 273 47.07 22.66 27.04
N TYR A 274 48.02 21.81 26.74
CA TYR A 274 49.34 21.76 27.34
C TYR A 274 50.35 22.16 26.29
N THR A 275 51.34 22.99 26.66
CA THR A 275 52.43 23.37 25.78
C THR A 275 53.74 22.91 26.38
N TYR A 276 54.44 22.04 25.65
CA TYR A 276 55.84 21.71 25.94
C TYR A 276 56.75 22.58 25.06
N ASN A 277 57.57 23.42 25.68
CA ASN A 277 58.49 24.32 24.98
C ASN A 277 59.94 23.92 25.29
N SER A 278 60.62 23.36 24.28
CA SER A 278 62.04 22.97 24.40
C SER A 278 63.03 24.16 24.33
N SER A 279 62.49 25.38 24.11
CA SER A 279 63.31 26.59 24.00
C SER A 279 63.46 27.31 25.32
N ASN A 280 64.72 27.74 25.63
CA ASN A 280 65.10 28.47 26.85
C ASN A 280 64.57 29.92 26.86
N ASN A 281 63.64 30.33 25.99
CA ASN A 281 63.06 31.67 25.93
C ASN A 281 62.16 32.03 27.12
N ASN A 282 61.68 31.05 27.87
CA ASN A 282 61.00 31.25 29.14
C ASN A 282 61.62 30.31 30.19
N PRO A 283 62.69 30.78 30.89
CA PRO A 283 63.41 29.93 31.84
C PRO A 283 62.57 29.47 33.05
N ASN A 284 61.42 30.07 33.26
CA ASN A 284 60.49 29.74 34.35
C ASN A 284 59.24 28.98 33.91
N GLY A 285 59.11 28.59 32.62
CA GLY A 285 57.88 27.96 32.07
C GLY A 285 58.17 27.06 30.87
N LEU A 286 58.85 25.92 31.10
CA LEU A 286 59.04 24.88 30.06
C LEU A 286 57.73 24.21 29.73
N ASP A 287 56.88 24.06 30.73
CA ASP A 287 55.58 23.41 30.66
C ASP A 287 54.48 24.38 31.06
N THR A 288 53.50 24.61 30.18
CA THR A 288 52.40 25.52 30.47
C THR A 288 51.05 24.89 30.17
N LEU A 289 50.05 25.21 30.98
CA LEU A 289 48.65 24.90 30.74
C LEU A 289 47.91 26.15 30.30
N GLY A 290 47.04 26.01 29.30
CA GLY A 290 46.20 27.10 28.86
C GLY A 290 44.76 26.66 28.71
N ALA A 291 43.85 27.59 28.81
CA ALA A 291 42.43 27.38 28.52
C ALA A 291 41.89 28.57 27.74
N SER A 292 40.92 28.32 26.88
CA SER A 292 40.21 29.36 26.15
C SER A 292 38.71 29.05 26.01
N VAL A 293 37.94 30.10 25.84
CA VAL A 293 36.54 30.02 25.42
C VAL A 293 36.43 30.82 24.13
N ASN A 294 36.06 30.14 23.06
CA ASN A 294 35.81 30.75 21.76
C ASN A 294 34.29 30.90 21.57
N ILE A 295 33.80 32.15 21.41
CA ILE A 295 32.41 32.49 21.22
C ILE A 295 32.27 33.15 19.85
N PRO A 296 31.62 32.50 18.84
CA PRO A 296 31.39 33.14 17.56
C PRO A 296 30.45 34.33 17.71
N LEU A 297 30.87 35.52 17.24
CA LEU A 297 30.05 36.71 17.26
C LEU A 297 29.15 36.76 16.03
N ARG A 298 27.86 36.55 16.23
CA ARG A 298 26.87 36.58 15.17
C ARG A 298 26.44 38.00 14.82
N ILE A 299 27.31 38.71 14.12
CA ILE A 299 27.07 40.09 13.70
C ILE A 299 26.26 40.14 12.40
N PHE A 300 26.65 39.31 11.42
CA PHE A 300 26.04 39.29 10.09
C PHE A 300 25.02 38.19 9.94
N ASP A 301 25.41 36.95 10.25
CA ASP A 301 24.53 35.77 10.15
C ASP A 301 23.96 35.46 11.54
N ARG A 302 22.65 35.68 11.67
CA ARG A 302 21.83 35.36 12.85
C ARG A 302 20.78 34.32 12.51
N ASN A 303 21.02 33.54 11.45
CA ASN A 303 20.11 32.54 10.89
C ASN A 303 18.79 33.14 10.41
N GLN A 304 18.78 34.41 9.95
CA GLN A 304 17.56 35.12 9.58
C GLN A 304 16.86 34.51 8.37
N GLY A 305 17.61 34.05 7.37
CA GLY A 305 17.06 33.39 6.20
C GLY A 305 16.32 32.09 6.55
N GLU A 306 16.94 31.26 7.38
CA GLU A 306 16.35 29.97 7.80
C GLU A 306 15.13 30.18 8.72
N LYS A 307 15.16 31.20 9.60
CA LYS A 307 13.99 31.57 10.38
C LYS A 307 12.82 31.98 9.50
N GLN A 308 13.08 32.78 8.47
CA GLN A 308 12.03 33.19 7.53
C GLN A 308 11.54 32.00 6.69
N ARG A 309 12.46 31.14 6.20
CA ARG A 309 12.11 29.94 5.44
C ARG A 309 11.19 29.01 6.25
N THR A 310 11.57 28.70 7.49
CA THR A 310 10.78 27.80 8.35
C THR A 310 9.45 28.44 8.78
N GLN A 311 9.37 29.75 8.92
CA GLN A 311 8.10 30.44 9.16
C GLN A 311 7.14 30.30 7.96
N ILE A 312 7.66 30.39 6.72
CA ILE A 312 6.88 30.17 5.50
C ILE A 312 6.47 28.69 5.40
N ASP A 313 7.35 27.77 5.83
CA ASP A 313 7.09 26.33 5.81
C ASP A 313 5.91 25.93 6.69
N ILE A 314 5.72 26.56 7.85
CA ILE A 314 4.52 26.37 8.69
C ILE A 314 3.25 26.72 7.90
N ALA A 315 3.22 27.90 7.26
CA ALA A 315 2.06 28.32 6.48
C ALA A 315 1.79 27.37 5.30
N ARG A 316 2.84 26.90 4.61
CA ARG A 316 2.76 25.90 3.54
C ARG A 316 2.18 24.58 4.06
N SER A 317 2.64 24.10 5.20
CA SER A 317 2.17 22.84 5.80
C SER A 317 0.69 22.93 6.24
N GLN A 318 0.26 24.08 6.76
CA GLN A 318 -1.14 24.34 7.08
C GLN A 318 -2.02 24.27 5.83
N GLN A 319 -1.63 24.94 4.74
CA GLN A 319 -2.36 24.89 3.46
C GLN A 319 -2.39 23.48 2.88
N ALA A 320 -1.29 22.72 2.97
CA ALA A 320 -1.25 21.31 2.54
C ALA A 320 -2.19 20.42 3.35
N SER A 321 -2.30 20.64 4.66
CA SER A 321 -3.25 19.92 5.51
C SER A 321 -4.72 20.24 5.18
N GLU A 322 -5.04 21.49 4.85
CA GLU A 322 -6.38 21.85 4.37
C GLU A 322 -6.70 21.18 3.03
N ALA A 323 -5.74 21.14 2.11
CA ALA A 323 -5.90 20.42 0.84
C ALA A 323 -6.09 18.92 1.06
N ALA A 324 -5.30 18.30 1.96
CA ALA A 324 -5.47 16.90 2.31
C ALA A 324 -6.87 16.61 2.89
N ARG A 325 -7.37 17.49 3.76
CA ARG A 325 -8.73 17.37 4.31
C ARG A 325 -9.81 17.47 3.23
N ALA A 326 -9.66 18.38 2.28
CA ALA A 326 -10.58 18.50 1.14
C ALA A 326 -10.54 17.23 0.27
N GLN A 327 -9.35 16.64 0.06
CA GLN A 327 -9.20 15.38 -0.65
C GLN A 327 -9.90 14.22 0.07
N VAL A 328 -9.80 14.14 1.42
CA VAL A 328 -10.53 13.15 2.22
C VAL A 328 -12.03 13.20 1.93
N PHE A 329 -12.65 14.38 1.94
CA PHE A 329 -14.08 14.50 1.63
C PHE A 329 -14.39 14.08 0.19
N SER A 330 -13.59 14.50 -0.78
CA SER A 330 -13.78 14.14 -2.19
C SER A 330 -13.71 12.64 -2.42
N ASP A 331 -12.72 11.96 -1.81
CA ASP A 331 -12.53 10.51 -1.94
C ASP A 331 -13.71 9.74 -1.34
N VAL A 332 -14.13 10.13 -0.12
CA VAL A 332 -15.27 9.49 0.58
C VAL A 332 -16.57 9.71 -0.19
N ASP A 333 -16.85 10.94 -0.65
CA ASP A 333 -18.08 11.27 -1.38
C ASP A 333 -18.14 10.51 -2.71
N THR A 334 -17.03 10.44 -3.41
CA THR A 334 -16.93 9.68 -4.68
C THR A 334 -17.16 8.19 -4.44
N ALA A 335 -16.44 7.61 -3.48
CA ALA A 335 -16.58 6.18 -3.19
C ALA A 335 -17.98 5.81 -2.67
N TYR A 336 -18.56 6.65 -1.81
CA TYR A 336 -19.93 6.49 -1.32
C TYR A 336 -20.95 6.49 -2.47
N THR A 337 -20.84 7.47 -3.38
CA THR A 337 -21.74 7.60 -4.54
C THR A 337 -21.66 6.36 -5.44
N LEU A 338 -20.45 5.80 -5.63
CA LEU A 338 -20.29 4.57 -6.42
C LEU A 338 -20.95 3.37 -5.75
N VAL A 339 -20.80 3.19 -4.44
CA VAL A 339 -21.44 2.09 -3.71
C VAL A 339 -22.95 2.24 -3.73
N ASP A 340 -23.49 3.43 -3.45
CA ASP A 340 -24.94 3.69 -3.45
C ASP A 340 -25.56 3.45 -4.83
N SER A 341 -24.90 3.91 -5.89
CA SER A 341 -25.32 3.66 -7.27
C SER A 341 -25.34 2.17 -7.61
N ASN A 342 -24.29 1.41 -7.21
CA ASN A 342 -24.26 -0.03 -7.44
C ASN A 342 -25.35 -0.77 -6.68
N ILE A 343 -25.67 -0.37 -5.44
CA ILE A 343 -26.79 -0.92 -4.67
C ILE A 343 -28.11 -0.63 -5.37
N ALA A 344 -28.32 0.61 -5.85
CA ALA A 344 -29.53 0.99 -6.55
C ALA A 344 -29.76 0.18 -7.84
N LEU A 345 -28.66 -0.13 -8.56
CA LEU A 345 -28.69 -0.99 -9.74
C LEU A 345 -28.93 -2.47 -9.39
N LEU A 346 -28.33 -2.98 -8.32
CA LEU A 346 -28.41 -4.40 -7.93
C LEU A 346 -29.75 -4.82 -7.36
N LYS A 347 -30.44 -3.95 -6.62
CA LYS A 347 -31.73 -4.25 -6.00
C LYS A 347 -32.79 -4.79 -7.02
N PRO A 348 -33.06 -4.12 -8.17
CA PRO A 348 -33.97 -4.65 -9.14
C PRO A 348 -33.60 -6.01 -9.72
N TYR A 349 -32.28 -6.28 -9.88
CA TYR A 349 -31.84 -7.59 -10.37
C TYR A 349 -32.15 -8.69 -9.37
N LYS A 350 -31.87 -8.47 -8.08
CA LYS A 350 -32.14 -9.44 -7.01
C LYS A 350 -33.64 -9.66 -6.80
N ASP A 351 -34.41 -8.58 -6.77
CA ASP A 351 -35.84 -8.62 -6.38
C ASP A 351 -36.75 -9.04 -7.52
N LYS A 352 -36.33 -8.85 -8.80
CA LYS A 352 -37.26 -9.02 -9.93
C LYS A 352 -36.62 -9.62 -11.19
N TYR A 353 -35.52 -9.02 -11.71
CA TYR A 353 -35.08 -9.30 -13.08
C TYR A 353 -34.50 -10.71 -13.24
N ASN A 354 -33.79 -11.24 -12.27
CA ASN A 354 -33.26 -12.61 -12.33
C ASN A 354 -34.38 -13.63 -12.42
N ASP A 355 -35.43 -13.52 -11.57
CA ASP A 355 -36.56 -14.42 -11.59
C ASP A 355 -37.45 -14.24 -12.84
N GLN A 356 -37.57 -13.02 -13.33
CA GLN A 356 -38.32 -12.73 -14.56
C GLN A 356 -37.60 -13.32 -15.77
N ALA A 357 -36.28 -13.14 -15.90
CA ALA A 357 -35.50 -13.69 -16.99
C ALA A 357 -35.54 -15.24 -16.98
N LEU A 358 -35.44 -15.85 -15.80
CA LEU A 358 -35.57 -17.28 -15.64
C LEU A 358 -36.97 -17.79 -16.10
N ARG A 359 -38.03 -17.17 -15.64
CA ARG A 359 -39.42 -17.53 -16.05
C ARG A 359 -39.62 -17.38 -17.55
N VAL A 360 -39.15 -16.30 -18.17
CA VAL A 360 -39.27 -16.10 -19.63
C VAL A 360 -38.53 -17.21 -20.37
N ARG A 361 -37.28 -17.49 -20.01
CA ARG A 361 -36.49 -18.57 -20.59
C ARG A 361 -37.21 -19.92 -20.50
N ASP A 362 -37.67 -20.30 -19.32
CA ASP A 362 -38.28 -21.60 -19.09
C ASP A 362 -39.63 -21.73 -19.80
N THR A 363 -40.42 -20.66 -19.81
CA THR A 363 -41.74 -20.64 -20.52
C THR A 363 -41.53 -20.77 -22.03
N VAL A 364 -40.61 -20.00 -22.61
CA VAL A 364 -40.35 -20.05 -24.06
C VAL A 364 -39.69 -21.38 -24.44
N THR A 365 -38.83 -21.92 -23.61
CA THR A 365 -38.22 -23.26 -23.80
C THR A 365 -39.30 -24.34 -23.84
N TYR A 366 -40.22 -24.31 -22.87
CA TYR A 366 -41.35 -25.26 -22.85
C TYR A 366 -42.24 -25.11 -24.10
N ALA A 367 -42.62 -23.90 -24.47
CA ALA A 367 -43.43 -23.64 -25.65
C ALA A 367 -42.71 -24.15 -26.94
N TRP A 368 -41.41 -23.88 -27.08
CA TRP A 368 -40.63 -24.35 -28.22
C TRP A 368 -40.56 -25.87 -28.27
N GLN A 369 -40.34 -26.54 -27.14
CA GLN A 369 -40.31 -28.01 -27.05
C GLN A 369 -41.65 -28.67 -27.51
N HIS A 370 -42.79 -27.94 -27.33
CA HIS A 370 -44.14 -28.42 -27.69
C HIS A 370 -44.66 -27.77 -28.99
N GLY A 371 -43.81 -27.14 -29.78
CA GLY A 371 -44.18 -26.56 -31.09
C GLY A 371 -44.98 -25.22 -31.00
N GLY A 372 -45.09 -24.63 -29.81
CA GLY A 372 -45.81 -23.35 -29.59
C GLY A 372 -44.95 -22.09 -29.71
N ALA A 373 -43.62 -22.20 -29.88
CA ALA A 373 -42.74 -21.10 -30.13
C ALA A 373 -41.73 -21.44 -31.22
N SER A 374 -41.18 -20.43 -31.90
CA SER A 374 -40.15 -20.60 -32.92
C SER A 374 -38.77 -20.88 -32.30
N LEU A 375 -37.85 -21.48 -33.10
CA LEU A 375 -36.44 -21.61 -32.70
C LEU A 375 -35.83 -20.24 -32.37
N MET A 376 -36.18 -19.19 -33.13
CA MET A 376 -35.63 -17.84 -32.90
C MET A 376 -36.10 -17.28 -31.55
N ASP A 377 -37.37 -17.45 -31.17
CA ASP A 377 -37.88 -17.03 -29.86
C ASP A 377 -37.13 -17.74 -28.73
N PHE A 378 -36.91 -19.05 -28.88
CA PHE A 378 -36.11 -19.85 -27.93
C PHE A 378 -34.67 -19.29 -27.80
N LEU A 379 -33.98 -19.07 -28.92
CA LEU A 379 -32.61 -18.58 -28.91
C LEU A 379 -32.49 -17.16 -28.28
N ASN A 380 -33.46 -16.28 -28.61
CA ASN A 380 -33.54 -14.95 -28.01
C ASN A 380 -33.73 -15.03 -26.48
N ALA A 381 -34.67 -15.86 -26.01
CA ALA A 381 -34.93 -16.01 -24.58
C ALA A 381 -33.71 -16.57 -23.82
N GLN A 382 -32.93 -17.47 -24.44
CA GLN A 382 -31.67 -17.96 -23.88
C GLN A 382 -30.60 -16.84 -23.80
N SER A 383 -30.47 -16.06 -24.87
CA SER A 383 -29.51 -14.94 -24.92
C SER A 383 -29.87 -13.88 -23.88
N ASP A 384 -31.14 -13.51 -23.75
CA ASP A 384 -31.63 -12.50 -22.80
C ASP A 384 -31.37 -12.95 -21.35
N TYR A 385 -31.69 -14.20 -21.02
CA TYR A 385 -31.43 -14.77 -19.70
C TYR A 385 -29.96 -14.71 -19.34
N ARG A 386 -29.10 -15.11 -20.25
CA ARG A 386 -27.65 -15.12 -20.07
C ARG A 386 -27.10 -13.69 -19.88
N GLN A 387 -27.56 -12.72 -20.69
CA GLN A 387 -27.17 -11.32 -20.55
C GLN A 387 -27.53 -10.77 -19.17
N VAL A 388 -28.71 -11.10 -18.64
CA VAL A 388 -29.16 -10.70 -17.30
C VAL A 388 -28.26 -11.31 -16.24
N GLN A 389 -27.90 -12.60 -16.34
CA GLN A 389 -27.03 -13.28 -15.40
C GLN A 389 -25.60 -12.68 -15.39
N LEU A 390 -25.01 -12.45 -16.57
CA LEU A 390 -23.69 -11.84 -16.70
C LEU A 390 -23.68 -10.41 -16.16
N ALA A 391 -24.71 -9.61 -16.47
CA ALA A 391 -24.84 -8.25 -15.96
C ALA A 391 -24.93 -8.24 -14.41
N TYR A 392 -25.69 -9.18 -13.84
CA TYR A 392 -25.78 -9.31 -12.38
C TYR A 392 -24.43 -9.65 -11.74
N VAL A 393 -23.69 -10.59 -12.29
CA VAL A 393 -22.34 -10.94 -11.82
C VAL A 393 -21.38 -9.75 -11.93
N GLN A 394 -21.43 -9.00 -13.04
CA GLN A 394 -20.61 -7.80 -13.23
C GLN A 394 -20.95 -6.71 -12.21
N LEU A 395 -22.22 -6.48 -11.94
CA LEU A 395 -22.69 -5.50 -10.96
C LEU A 395 -22.26 -5.88 -9.53
N ILE A 396 -22.32 -7.16 -9.14
CA ILE A 396 -21.79 -7.60 -7.84
C ILE A 396 -20.28 -7.34 -7.74
N GLY A 397 -19.51 -7.66 -8.78
CA GLY A 397 -18.08 -7.36 -8.82
C GLY A 397 -17.79 -5.86 -8.69
N ALA A 398 -18.55 -5.01 -9.41
CA ALA A 398 -18.45 -3.57 -9.31
C ALA A 398 -18.80 -3.05 -7.90
N TYR A 399 -19.85 -3.60 -7.28
CA TYR A 399 -20.22 -3.27 -5.90
C TYR A 399 -19.09 -3.63 -4.92
N LEU A 400 -18.56 -4.85 -4.97
CA LEU A 400 -17.50 -5.29 -4.06
C LEU A 400 -16.21 -4.46 -4.23
N THR A 401 -15.91 -4.07 -5.46
CA THR A 401 -14.75 -3.17 -5.74
C THR A 401 -15.01 -1.77 -5.19
N SER A 402 -16.22 -1.20 -5.40
CA SER A 402 -16.56 0.11 -4.84
C SER A 402 -16.66 0.11 -3.32
N ALA A 403 -17.09 -1.00 -2.70
CA ALA A 403 -17.04 -1.19 -1.25
C ALA A 403 -15.59 -1.20 -0.72
N ALA A 404 -14.69 -1.88 -1.42
CA ALA A 404 -13.25 -1.84 -1.10
C ALA A 404 -12.68 -0.42 -1.25
N GLN A 405 -13.10 0.33 -2.27
CA GLN A 405 -12.71 1.72 -2.47
C GLN A 405 -13.24 2.62 -1.33
N LEU A 406 -14.46 2.39 -0.85
CA LEU A 406 -14.99 3.14 0.29
C LEU A 406 -14.24 2.81 1.58
N ASN A 407 -13.89 1.55 1.83
CA ASN A 407 -13.04 1.16 2.95
C ASN A 407 -11.68 1.86 2.89
N MET A 408 -11.04 1.90 1.72
CA MET A 408 -9.80 2.65 1.49
C MET A 408 -10.01 4.15 1.73
N ALA A 409 -11.06 4.78 1.18
CA ALA A 409 -11.33 6.20 1.30
C ALA A 409 -11.60 6.62 2.77
N VAL A 410 -12.22 5.74 3.55
CA VAL A 410 -12.50 5.97 4.98
C VAL A 410 -11.29 5.66 5.87
N GLY A 411 -10.34 4.84 5.41
CA GLY A 411 -9.15 4.44 6.17
C GLY A 411 -9.35 3.23 7.09
N GLN A 412 -10.51 2.58 7.04
CA GLN A 412 -10.80 1.33 7.77
C GLN A 412 -11.90 0.51 7.11
N GLU A 413 -12.00 -0.79 7.45
CA GLU A 413 -13.06 -1.66 6.92
C GLU A 413 -14.42 -1.31 7.55
N VAL A 414 -15.28 -0.64 6.78
CA VAL A 414 -16.65 -0.23 7.18
C VAL A 414 -17.74 -1.02 6.46
N ILE A 415 -17.41 -1.66 5.33
CA ILE A 415 -18.26 -2.56 4.55
C ILE A 415 -17.48 -3.85 4.32
N GLN A 416 -18.12 -4.98 4.64
CA GLN A 416 -17.54 -6.33 4.45
C GLN A 416 -17.87 -6.91 3.07
#